data_7547e15b748cec919bfb07f149a41c23
#
_entry.id   7547e15b748cec919bfb07f149a41c23
#
_cell.length_a   1.000
_cell.length_b   1.000
_cell.length_c   1.000
_cell.angle_alpha   90.00
_cell.angle_beta   90.00
_cell.angle_gamma   90.00
#
_symmetry.space_group_name_H-M   'P 1'
#
loop_
_entity.id
_entity.type
_entity.pdbx_description
1 polymer ?
#
loop_
_entity_poly.entity_id
_entity_poly.type
_entity_poly.pdbx_seq_one_letter_code
_entity_poly.pdbx_strand_id
1 'polypeptide(L)'
;KYVSITYSVPEWLSKLIIEQYGKESAEKIFASFLEARPLTIRTNLSKTTPEELEKELEEAGVKVEKGNYLPYAFTISNLNYLGKIAAFRQGKFAVQDESSQLAVAIADINEGDFVLDVCAAPGGKTFHAADRLKGAGKVLSRDLTEYKTELIEENKDRMHYENVEVQQWDALEEDESLLESVDVLLADLPCSGLGIMGRKNDIKYQMTEEQLGELAALQRQILSVVWKYVKPGGQMIFSTCTLNKGENAE
;
A
#
# COMPACT_ATOMS: atom_id res chain seq x y z
N LYS A 1 -29.61 -8.79 6.78
CA LYS A 1 -29.67 -9.03 8.23
C LYS A 1 -28.92 -10.29 8.66
N TYR A 2 -29.13 -11.47 8.03
CA TYR A 2 -28.40 -12.71 8.36
C TYR A 2 -26.87 -12.52 8.23
N VAL A 3 -26.37 -12.10 7.06
CA VAL A 3 -24.94 -11.84 6.78
C VAL A 3 -24.35 -10.81 7.75
N SER A 4 -25.08 -9.72 8.01
CA SER A 4 -24.67 -8.67 8.94
C SER A 4 -24.40 -9.21 10.35
N ILE A 5 -25.29 -10.06 10.87
CA ILE A 5 -25.14 -10.67 12.20
C ILE A 5 -24.01 -11.72 12.20
N THR A 6 -24.00 -12.61 11.21
CA THR A 6 -23.06 -13.75 11.14
C THR A 6 -21.61 -13.26 11.11
N TYR A 7 -21.32 -12.19 10.35
CA TYR A 7 -19.98 -11.69 10.14
C TYR A 7 -19.66 -10.37 10.89
N SER A 8 -20.58 -9.94 11.78
CA SER A 8 -20.42 -8.70 12.56
C SER A 8 -20.11 -7.48 11.68
N VAL A 9 -20.91 -7.29 10.62
CA VAL A 9 -20.75 -6.20 9.63
C VAL A 9 -22.02 -5.35 9.63
N PRO A 10 -21.94 -4.00 9.54
CA PRO A 10 -23.11 -3.14 9.41
C PRO A 10 -24.05 -3.58 8.28
N GLU A 11 -25.36 -3.40 8.47
CA GLU A 11 -26.35 -3.89 7.51
C GLU A 11 -26.20 -3.22 6.14
N TRP A 12 -25.94 -1.89 6.13
CA TRP A 12 -25.72 -1.15 4.90
C TRP A 12 -24.51 -1.69 4.11
N LEU A 13 -23.39 -1.98 4.79
CA LEU A 13 -22.17 -2.50 4.17
C LEU A 13 -22.37 -3.93 3.65
N SER A 14 -23.10 -4.77 4.40
CA SER A 14 -23.43 -6.11 3.91
C SER A 14 -24.32 -6.08 2.66
N LYS A 15 -25.26 -5.12 2.56
CA LYS A 15 -26.08 -4.93 1.36
C LYS A 15 -25.23 -4.47 0.19
N LEU A 16 -24.36 -3.47 0.37
CA LEU A 16 -23.46 -2.97 -0.66
C LEU A 16 -22.60 -4.07 -1.27
N ILE A 17 -21.92 -4.85 -0.42
CA ILE A 17 -21.02 -5.92 -0.92
C ILE A 17 -21.82 -7.07 -1.59
N ILE A 18 -23.01 -7.39 -1.10
CA ILE A 18 -23.88 -8.37 -1.76
C ILE A 18 -24.34 -7.86 -3.14
N GLU A 19 -24.69 -6.59 -3.25
CA GLU A 19 -25.10 -5.97 -4.51
C GLU A 19 -23.96 -5.98 -5.54
N GLN A 20 -22.76 -5.62 -5.12
CA GLN A 20 -21.60 -5.52 -6.00
C GLN A 20 -21.00 -6.89 -6.41
N TYR A 21 -21.03 -7.88 -5.52
CA TYR A 21 -20.31 -9.15 -5.71
C TYR A 21 -21.19 -10.40 -5.69
N GLY A 22 -22.47 -10.24 -5.39
CA GLY A 22 -23.38 -11.37 -5.16
C GLY A 22 -23.23 -11.97 -3.76
N LYS A 23 -24.28 -12.66 -3.30
CA LYS A 23 -24.37 -13.17 -1.92
C LYS A 23 -23.25 -14.15 -1.57
N GLU A 24 -22.98 -15.12 -2.43
CA GLU A 24 -21.97 -16.17 -2.18
C GLU A 24 -20.55 -15.58 -2.03
N SER A 25 -20.17 -14.68 -2.93
CA SER A 25 -18.87 -14.00 -2.86
C SER A 25 -18.77 -13.09 -1.62
N ALA A 26 -19.83 -12.36 -1.30
CA ALA A 26 -19.88 -11.52 -0.11
C ALA A 26 -19.68 -12.34 1.18
N GLU A 27 -20.31 -13.49 1.30
CA GLU A 27 -20.12 -14.38 2.45
C GLU A 27 -18.67 -14.89 2.55
N LYS A 28 -18.04 -15.26 1.43
CA LYS A 28 -16.63 -15.68 1.39
C LYS A 28 -15.68 -14.51 1.79
N ILE A 29 -15.95 -13.31 1.29
CA ILE A 29 -15.20 -12.09 1.64
C ILE A 29 -15.28 -11.84 3.14
N PHE A 30 -16.48 -11.78 3.70
CA PHE A 30 -16.65 -11.50 5.14
C PHE A 30 -16.09 -12.61 6.02
N ALA A 31 -16.24 -13.88 5.62
CA ALA A 31 -15.64 -15.02 6.33
C ALA A 31 -14.12 -14.88 6.39
N SER A 32 -13.48 -14.51 5.26
CA SER A 32 -12.03 -14.33 5.19
C SER A 32 -11.49 -13.21 6.10
N PHE A 33 -12.32 -12.22 6.45
CA PHE A 33 -11.93 -11.16 7.37
C PHE A 33 -11.96 -11.56 8.85
N LEU A 34 -12.59 -12.69 9.18
CA LEU A 34 -12.59 -13.24 10.54
C LEU A 34 -11.40 -14.16 10.79
N GLU A 35 -10.67 -14.54 9.75
CA GLU A 35 -9.49 -15.40 9.87
C GLU A 35 -8.28 -14.58 10.32
N ALA A 36 -7.51 -15.13 11.26
CA ALA A 36 -6.23 -14.57 11.65
C ALA A 36 -5.24 -14.70 10.48
N ARG A 37 -4.72 -13.59 10.00
CA ARG A 37 -3.76 -13.58 8.89
C ARG A 37 -2.36 -13.33 9.41
N PRO A 38 -1.36 -14.09 8.92
CA PRO A 38 0.03 -13.80 9.21
C PRO A 38 0.41 -12.42 8.67
N LEU A 39 1.49 -11.86 9.21
CA LEU A 39 2.01 -10.59 8.75
C LEU A 39 2.77 -10.79 7.44
N THR A 40 2.46 -9.99 6.43
CA THR A 40 3.18 -10.03 5.15
C THR A 40 4.29 -9.00 5.16
N ILE A 41 5.46 -9.39 4.66
CA ILE A 41 6.65 -8.55 4.57
C ILE A 41 7.21 -8.56 3.14
N ARG A 42 7.92 -7.49 2.81
CA ARG A 42 8.71 -7.35 1.58
C ARG A 42 10.18 -7.22 1.94
N THR A 43 11.02 -8.05 1.33
CA THR A 43 12.48 -7.95 1.44
C THR A 43 12.96 -6.61 0.89
N ASN A 44 13.88 -5.95 1.58
CA ASN A 44 14.63 -4.81 1.07
C ASN A 44 15.82 -5.33 0.27
N LEU A 45 15.66 -5.38 -1.06
CA LEU A 45 16.64 -5.96 -1.98
C LEU A 45 17.93 -5.13 -2.08
N SER A 46 17.91 -3.87 -1.63
CA SER A 46 19.13 -3.05 -1.53
C SER A 46 20.04 -3.46 -0.36
N LYS A 47 19.53 -4.28 0.57
CA LYS A 47 20.26 -4.65 1.81
C LYS A 47 20.51 -6.14 1.98
N THR A 48 19.68 -6.99 1.41
CA THR A 48 19.75 -8.44 1.60
C THR A 48 19.03 -9.16 0.47
N THR A 49 19.30 -10.45 0.33
CA THR A 49 18.52 -11.31 -0.56
C THR A 49 17.34 -11.95 0.18
N PRO A 50 16.30 -12.41 -0.53
CA PRO A 50 15.20 -13.15 0.09
C PRO A 50 15.68 -14.37 0.88
N GLU A 51 16.66 -15.12 0.36
CA GLU A 51 17.21 -16.33 0.98
C GLU A 51 17.96 -16.01 2.28
N GLU A 52 18.74 -14.93 2.30
CA GLU A 52 19.45 -14.48 3.50
C GLU A 52 18.47 -14.00 4.57
N LEU A 53 17.43 -13.25 4.16
CA LEU A 53 16.40 -12.78 5.07
C LEU A 53 15.61 -13.93 5.68
N GLU A 54 15.17 -14.90 4.85
CA GLU A 54 14.45 -16.09 5.29
C GLU A 54 15.24 -16.82 6.39
N LYS A 55 16.52 -17.11 6.11
CA LYS A 55 17.42 -17.76 7.06
C LYS A 55 17.58 -16.97 8.37
N GLU A 56 17.84 -15.67 8.29
CA GLU A 56 18.01 -14.81 9.48
C GLU A 56 16.72 -14.76 10.35
N LEU A 57 15.56 -14.73 9.73
CA LEU A 57 14.29 -14.75 10.44
C LEU A 57 14.03 -16.10 11.10
N GLU A 58 14.32 -17.22 10.43
CA GLU A 58 14.20 -18.57 10.99
C GLU A 58 15.16 -18.79 12.18
N GLU A 59 16.41 -18.34 12.07
CA GLU A 59 17.38 -18.35 13.17
C GLU A 59 16.92 -17.52 14.37
N ALA A 60 16.14 -16.46 14.13
CA ALA A 60 15.50 -15.66 15.18
C ALA A 60 14.21 -16.29 15.76
N GLY A 61 13.83 -17.51 15.31
CA GLY A 61 12.66 -18.22 15.76
C GLY A 61 11.33 -17.76 15.14
N VAL A 62 11.37 -16.94 14.08
CA VAL A 62 10.21 -16.51 13.31
C VAL A 62 9.84 -17.62 12.32
N LYS A 63 8.56 -17.96 12.24
CA LYS A 63 8.08 -18.85 11.18
C LYS A 63 7.92 -18.01 9.90
N VAL A 64 8.56 -18.47 8.82
CA VAL A 64 8.57 -17.80 7.51
C VAL A 64 7.93 -18.72 6.46
N GLU A 65 7.08 -18.16 5.62
CA GLU A 65 6.49 -18.84 4.47
C GLU A 65 6.60 -17.91 3.25
N LYS A 66 6.88 -18.45 2.08
CA LYS A 66 6.99 -17.68 0.83
C LYS A 66 5.64 -17.04 0.47
N GLY A 67 5.70 -15.86 -0.12
CA GLY A 67 4.55 -15.21 -0.74
C GLY A 67 4.01 -16.02 -1.92
N ASN A 68 2.81 -15.65 -2.39
CA ASN A 68 2.15 -16.39 -3.47
C ASN A 68 2.55 -15.90 -4.87
N TYR A 69 2.96 -14.63 -5.00
CA TYR A 69 3.12 -13.96 -6.29
C TYR A 69 4.53 -13.40 -6.51
N LEU A 70 5.19 -12.96 -5.44
CA LEU A 70 6.46 -12.24 -5.53
C LEU A 70 7.59 -13.00 -4.81
N PRO A 71 8.75 -13.23 -5.46
CA PRO A 71 9.83 -14.04 -4.89
C PRO A 71 10.50 -13.39 -3.67
N TYR A 72 10.28 -12.10 -3.45
CA TYR A 72 10.81 -11.32 -2.32
C TYR A 72 9.76 -11.00 -1.25
N ALA A 73 8.56 -11.59 -1.37
CA ALA A 73 7.50 -11.49 -0.39
C ALA A 73 7.47 -12.72 0.51
N PHE A 74 7.26 -12.49 1.81
CA PHE A 74 7.08 -13.55 2.80
C PHE A 74 5.89 -13.26 3.69
N THR A 75 5.27 -14.32 4.24
CA THR A 75 4.41 -14.21 5.40
C THR A 75 5.15 -14.69 6.62
N ILE A 76 5.04 -13.95 7.72
CA ILE A 76 5.73 -14.26 8.96
C ILE A 76 4.76 -14.40 10.13
N SER A 77 5.06 -15.33 11.02
CA SER A 77 4.29 -15.60 12.23
C SER A 77 5.20 -16.05 13.37
N ASN A 78 4.62 -16.39 14.53
CA ASN A 78 5.37 -16.76 15.72
C ASN A 78 6.29 -15.62 16.21
N LEU A 79 5.79 -14.39 16.21
CA LEU A 79 6.51 -13.22 16.72
C LEU A 79 5.60 -12.39 17.65
N ASN A 80 6.17 -11.83 18.70
CA ASN A 80 5.44 -11.00 19.65
C ASN A 80 5.54 -9.50 19.31
N TYR A 81 6.70 -9.06 18.82
CA TYR A 81 6.95 -7.64 18.55
C TYR A 81 8.06 -7.47 17.50
N LEU A 82 7.74 -6.80 16.39
CA LEU A 82 8.66 -6.58 15.26
C LEU A 82 9.95 -5.85 15.65
N GLY A 83 9.86 -4.89 16.54
CA GLY A 83 11.01 -4.10 16.99
C GLY A 83 12.10 -4.91 17.70
N LYS A 84 11.83 -6.18 18.11
CA LYS A 84 12.85 -7.07 18.65
C LYS A 84 13.65 -7.80 17.56
N ILE A 85 13.14 -7.87 16.34
CA ILE A 85 13.79 -8.54 15.22
C ILE A 85 14.92 -7.66 14.69
N ALA A 86 16.15 -8.17 14.68
CA ALA A 86 17.31 -7.41 14.23
C ALA A 86 17.17 -6.99 12.76
N ALA A 87 16.75 -7.89 11.88
CA ALA A 87 16.51 -7.61 10.48
C ALA A 87 15.51 -6.46 10.25
N PHE A 88 14.47 -6.33 11.10
CA PHE A 88 13.54 -5.20 11.01
C PHE A 88 14.21 -3.88 11.37
N ARG A 89 14.93 -3.83 12.51
CA ARG A 89 15.66 -2.60 12.92
C ARG A 89 16.72 -2.18 11.92
N GLN A 90 17.36 -3.14 11.25
CA GLN A 90 18.35 -2.92 10.20
C GLN A 90 17.72 -2.52 8.85
N GLY A 91 16.39 -2.47 8.76
CA GLY A 91 15.68 -2.13 7.55
C GLY A 91 15.79 -3.16 6.43
N LYS A 92 16.07 -4.44 6.74
CA LYS A 92 16.17 -5.52 5.76
C LYS A 92 14.82 -5.94 5.19
N PHE A 93 13.71 -5.53 5.82
CA PHE A 93 12.37 -5.72 5.30
C PHE A 93 11.41 -4.64 5.75
N ALA A 94 10.32 -4.50 4.99
CA ALA A 94 9.16 -3.67 5.31
C ALA A 94 7.92 -4.54 5.51
N VAL A 95 7.01 -4.11 6.39
CA VAL A 95 5.66 -4.69 6.47
C VAL A 95 4.84 -4.14 5.33
N GLN A 96 4.39 -5.00 4.44
CA GLN A 96 3.61 -4.63 3.27
C GLN A 96 2.84 -5.83 2.75
N ASP A 97 1.51 -5.70 2.58
CA ASP A 97 0.71 -6.75 1.98
C ASP A 97 1.13 -7.03 0.54
N GLU A 98 1.13 -8.30 0.13
CA GLU A 98 1.60 -8.70 -1.19
C GLU A 98 0.78 -8.04 -2.32
N SER A 99 -0.53 -7.84 -2.13
CA SER A 99 -1.36 -7.06 -3.06
C SER A 99 -0.88 -5.61 -3.23
N SER A 100 -0.42 -4.99 -2.14
CA SER A 100 0.18 -3.64 -2.19
C SER A 100 1.56 -3.64 -2.85
N GLN A 101 2.33 -4.74 -2.70
CA GLN A 101 3.59 -4.92 -3.42
C GLN A 101 3.36 -5.08 -4.92
N LEU A 102 2.30 -5.80 -5.33
CA LEU A 102 1.94 -6.01 -6.73
C LEU A 102 1.71 -4.70 -7.47
N ALA A 103 1.12 -3.68 -6.83
CA ALA A 103 0.90 -2.38 -7.45
C ALA A 103 2.21 -1.73 -7.97
N VAL A 104 3.33 -1.91 -7.26
CA VAL A 104 4.64 -1.43 -7.72
C VAL A 104 5.34 -2.45 -8.62
N ALA A 105 5.12 -3.75 -8.38
CA ALA A 105 5.74 -4.80 -9.16
C ALA A 105 5.31 -4.80 -10.64
N ILE A 106 4.06 -4.36 -10.93
CA ILE A 106 3.54 -4.23 -12.30
C ILE A 106 3.99 -2.94 -12.99
N ALA A 107 4.51 -1.96 -12.24
CA ALA A 107 5.09 -0.76 -12.81
C ALA A 107 6.43 -1.09 -13.47
N ASP A 108 6.64 -0.59 -14.68
CA ASP A 108 7.90 -0.75 -15.41
C ASP A 108 8.92 0.31 -14.95
N ILE A 109 9.34 0.18 -13.67
CA ILE A 109 10.33 1.08 -13.06
C ILE A 109 11.72 0.63 -13.45
N ASN A 110 12.47 1.51 -14.10
CA ASN A 110 13.82 1.28 -14.59
C ASN A 110 14.86 2.13 -13.84
N GLU A 111 16.12 1.71 -13.86
CA GLU A 111 17.22 2.49 -13.32
C GLU A 111 17.29 3.86 -14.02
N GLY A 112 17.36 4.93 -13.22
CA GLY A 112 17.38 6.31 -13.69
C GLY A 112 16.02 7.00 -13.76
N ASP A 113 14.90 6.28 -13.58
CA ASP A 113 13.57 6.88 -13.63
C ASP A 113 13.34 7.86 -12.47
N PHE A 114 12.46 8.81 -12.73
CA PHE A 114 11.85 9.67 -11.72
C PHE A 114 10.47 9.12 -11.35
N VAL A 115 10.32 8.66 -10.10
CA VAL A 115 9.06 8.17 -9.56
C VAL A 115 8.46 9.21 -8.63
N LEU A 116 7.16 9.47 -8.76
CA LEU A 116 6.37 10.30 -7.84
C LEU A 116 5.32 9.45 -7.14
N ASP A 117 5.30 9.46 -5.80
CA ASP A 117 4.26 8.84 -4.97
C ASP A 117 3.47 9.96 -4.28
N VAL A 118 2.19 10.14 -4.66
CA VAL A 118 1.41 11.33 -4.32
C VAL A 118 0.62 11.23 -3.00
N CYS A 119 0.45 10.02 -2.45
CA CYS A 119 -0.21 9.76 -1.17
C CYS A 119 0.54 8.65 -0.43
N ALA A 120 1.79 8.91 -0.13
CA ALA A 120 2.82 7.91 0.09
C ALA A 120 2.81 7.23 1.47
N ALA A 121 2.32 7.93 2.51
CA ALA A 121 2.47 7.46 3.89
C ALA A 121 1.85 6.07 4.13
N PRO A 122 2.55 5.19 4.85
CA PRO A 122 3.83 5.35 5.55
C PRO A 122 5.08 5.02 4.71
N GLY A 123 5.01 5.02 3.37
CA GLY A 123 6.14 4.84 2.46
C GLY A 123 6.31 3.43 1.87
N GLY A 124 5.36 2.53 2.07
CA GLY A 124 5.50 1.14 1.60
C GLY A 124 5.74 1.01 0.09
N LYS A 125 4.99 1.75 -0.74
CA LYS A 125 5.15 1.78 -2.20
C LYS A 125 6.35 2.61 -2.62
N THR A 126 6.57 3.77 -1.97
CA THR A 126 7.77 4.60 -2.11
C THR A 126 9.06 3.79 -2.03
N PHE A 127 9.24 3.03 -0.94
CA PHE A 127 10.47 2.26 -0.73
C PHE A 127 10.56 1.02 -1.63
N HIS A 128 9.43 0.50 -2.08
CA HIS A 128 9.46 -0.55 -3.10
C HIS A 128 9.91 0.02 -4.46
N ALA A 129 9.45 1.21 -4.84
CA ALA A 129 9.93 1.89 -6.03
C ALA A 129 11.44 2.23 -5.93
N ALA A 130 11.89 2.73 -4.77
CA ALA A 130 13.31 3.02 -4.52
C ALA A 130 14.20 1.77 -4.66
N ASP A 131 13.72 0.61 -4.21
CA ASP A 131 14.41 -0.69 -4.44
C ASP A 131 14.55 -1.02 -5.93
N ARG A 132 13.49 -0.77 -6.72
CA ARG A 132 13.48 -1.03 -8.17
C ARG A 132 14.47 -0.17 -8.93
N LEU A 133 14.71 1.06 -8.46
CA LEU A 133 15.69 1.99 -9.03
C LEU A 133 17.14 1.60 -8.79
N LYS A 134 17.42 0.66 -7.88
CA LYS A 134 18.77 0.16 -7.53
C LYS A 134 19.80 1.27 -7.24
N GLY A 135 19.36 2.36 -6.62
CA GLY A 135 20.20 3.50 -6.27
C GLY A 135 20.41 4.52 -7.42
N ALA A 136 19.94 4.25 -8.64
CA ALA A 136 19.89 5.22 -9.73
C ALA A 136 18.49 5.83 -9.84
N GLY A 137 18.38 7.10 -10.27
CA GLY A 137 17.10 7.81 -10.30
C GLY A 137 16.64 8.29 -8.92
N LYS A 138 15.38 8.70 -8.80
CA LYS A 138 14.84 9.26 -7.56
C LYS A 138 13.36 8.93 -7.36
N VAL A 139 12.95 8.89 -6.09
CA VAL A 139 11.53 8.88 -5.71
C VAL A 139 11.22 10.16 -4.96
N LEU A 140 10.25 10.94 -5.44
CA LEU A 140 9.63 12.02 -4.69
C LEU A 140 8.37 11.48 -4.01
N SER A 141 8.37 11.49 -2.70
CA SER A 141 7.31 10.93 -1.85
C SER A 141 6.55 12.06 -1.19
N ARG A 142 5.26 12.19 -1.49
CA ARG A 142 4.41 13.28 -0.99
C ARG A 142 3.25 12.76 -0.17
N ASP A 143 2.90 13.49 0.89
CA ASP A 143 1.63 13.30 1.61
C ASP A 143 1.12 14.62 2.18
N LEU A 144 -0.15 14.67 2.53
CA LEU A 144 -0.89 15.88 2.88
C LEU A 144 -0.41 16.51 4.19
N THR A 145 -0.08 15.73 5.22
CA THR A 145 0.18 16.23 6.56
C THR A 145 1.60 15.98 7.03
N GLU A 146 2.14 16.88 7.86
CA GLU A 146 3.44 16.74 8.50
C GLU A 146 3.58 15.39 9.23
N TYR A 147 2.59 14.99 10.01
CA TYR A 147 2.59 13.69 10.69
C TYR A 147 2.80 12.50 9.72
N LYS A 148 2.20 12.56 8.52
CA LYS A 148 2.35 11.51 7.52
C LYS A 148 3.72 11.53 6.85
N THR A 149 4.25 12.71 6.59
CA THR A 149 5.62 12.84 6.05
C THR A 149 6.67 12.42 7.07
N GLU A 150 6.48 12.69 8.35
CA GLU A 150 7.33 12.16 9.43
C GLU A 150 7.36 10.63 9.44
N LEU A 151 6.23 9.95 9.27
CA LEU A 151 6.19 8.49 9.17
C LEU A 151 6.99 7.95 7.97
N ILE A 152 7.01 8.68 6.85
CA ILE A 152 7.83 8.31 5.69
C ILE A 152 9.31 8.50 6.01
N GLU A 153 9.70 9.63 6.60
CA GLU A 153 11.10 9.92 6.98
C GLU A 153 11.62 8.88 8.00
N GLU A 154 10.86 8.54 9.04
CA GLU A 154 11.24 7.51 10.01
C GLU A 154 11.53 6.16 9.33
N ASN A 155 10.69 5.75 8.38
CA ASN A 155 10.90 4.51 7.64
C ASN A 155 12.06 4.62 6.65
N LYS A 156 12.25 5.77 5.99
CA LYS A 156 13.38 6.07 5.12
C LYS A 156 14.70 5.92 5.89
N ASP A 157 14.79 6.54 7.07
CA ASP A 157 15.97 6.48 7.94
C ASP A 157 16.25 5.04 8.38
N ARG A 158 15.23 4.30 8.82
CA ARG A 158 15.38 2.88 9.21
C ARG A 158 15.85 2.01 8.06
N MET A 159 15.35 2.26 6.85
CA MET A 159 15.65 1.47 5.65
C MET A 159 16.84 2.00 4.86
N HIS A 160 17.35 3.20 5.18
CA HIS A 160 18.50 3.88 4.57
C HIS A 160 18.38 4.06 3.04
N TYR A 161 17.29 4.64 2.58
CA TYR A 161 17.13 5.02 1.18
C TYR A 161 17.59 6.46 0.96
N GLU A 162 18.69 6.66 0.24
CA GLU A 162 19.24 7.97 -0.10
C GLU A 162 18.57 8.62 -1.32
N ASN A 163 17.96 7.80 -2.19
CA ASN A 163 17.29 8.23 -3.41
C ASN A 163 15.80 8.56 -3.22
N VAL A 164 15.36 8.74 -1.97
CA VAL A 164 13.99 9.14 -1.62
C VAL A 164 14.00 10.54 -1.04
N GLU A 165 13.25 11.44 -1.65
CA GLU A 165 12.94 12.78 -1.14
C GLU A 165 11.52 12.79 -0.60
N VAL A 166 11.29 13.39 0.58
CA VAL A 166 9.97 13.47 1.21
C VAL A 166 9.51 14.92 1.26
N GLN A 167 8.27 15.16 0.87
CA GLN A 167 7.71 16.50 0.83
C GLN A 167 6.26 16.49 1.31
N GLN A 168 5.88 17.44 2.16
CA GLN A 168 4.48 17.71 2.44
C GLN A 168 3.85 18.44 1.25
N TRP A 169 2.78 17.89 0.69
CA TRP A 169 2.09 18.47 -0.45
C TRP A 169 0.62 17.99 -0.52
N ASP A 170 -0.28 18.91 -0.84
CA ASP A 170 -1.66 18.55 -1.14
C ASP A 170 -1.77 18.08 -2.60
N ALA A 171 -2.18 16.84 -2.81
CA ALA A 171 -2.32 16.28 -4.15
C ALA A 171 -3.43 16.94 -5.01
N LEU A 172 -4.25 17.81 -4.40
CA LEU A 172 -5.21 18.68 -5.11
C LEU A 172 -4.57 19.95 -5.66
N GLU A 173 -3.37 20.31 -5.20
CA GLU A 173 -2.63 21.47 -5.69
C GLU A 173 -1.68 21.06 -6.82
N GLU A 174 -1.79 21.74 -7.97
CA GLU A 174 -0.91 21.49 -9.12
C GLU A 174 0.49 22.05 -8.87
N ASP A 175 1.50 21.24 -9.10
CA ASP A 175 2.90 21.65 -9.10
C ASP A 175 3.39 21.79 -10.55
N GLU A 176 3.43 23.02 -11.06
CA GLU A 176 3.84 23.30 -12.44
C GLU A 176 5.25 22.81 -12.77
N SER A 177 6.12 22.65 -11.77
CA SER A 177 7.49 22.17 -11.97
C SER A 177 7.59 20.69 -12.33
N LEU A 178 6.51 19.94 -12.06
CA LEU A 178 6.43 18.49 -12.32
C LEU A 178 5.68 18.12 -13.59
N LEU A 179 5.08 19.08 -14.31
CA LEU A 179 4.32 18.79 -15.51
C LEU A 179 5.17 18.00 -16.54
N GLU A 180 4.62 16.89 -17.03
CA GLU A 180 5.24 15.99 -18.03
C GLU A 180 6.70 15.58 -17.70
N SER A 181 7.04 15.46 -16.39
CA SER A 181 8.42 15.18 -15.97
C SER A 181 8.62 13.80 -15.33
N VAL A 182 7.53 13.14 -14.91
CA VAL A 182 7.56 11.92 -14.10
C VAL A 182 7.49 10.68 -15.00
N ASP A 183 8.42 9.74 -14.80
CA ASP A 183 8.43 8.46 -15.52
C ASP A 183 7.33 7.52 -15.02
N VAL A 184 7.21 7.39 -13.70
CA VAL A 184 6.20 6.55 -13.05
C VAL A 184 5.55 7.32 -11.92
N LEU A 185 4.23 7.44 -11.96
CA LEU A 185 3.41 8.04 -10.91
C LEU A 185 2.67 6.94 -10.15
N LEU A 186 2.86 6.91 -8.85
CA LEU A 186 2.11 6.05 -7.93
C LEU A 186 0.98 6.85 -7.29
N ALA A 187 -0.26 6.46 -7.55
CA ALA A 187 -1.47 7.06 -7.03
C ALA A 187 -2.22 6.04 -6.14
N ASP A 188 -1.65 5.76 -4.93
CA ASP A 188 -2.31 4.96 -3.90
C ASP A 188 -3.20 5.86 -3.05
N LEU A 189 -4.38 6.14 -3.57
CA LEU A 189 -5.20 7.24 -3.08
C LEU A 189 -5.96 6.92 -1.79
N PRO A 190 -6.29 7.95 -0.99
CA PRO A 190 -7.19 7.80 0.14
C PRO A 190 -8.46 7.08 -0.29
N CYS A 191 -8.83 6.02 0.43
CA CYS A 191 -9.98 5.19 0.10
C CYS A 191 -10.69 4.68 1.36
N SER A 192 -11.84 4.07 1.21
CA SER A 192 -12.63 3.54 2.33
C SER A 192 -11.96 2.39 3.10
N GLY A 193 -10.93 1.76 2.54
CA GLY A 193 -10.21 0.69 3.20
C GLY A 193 -11.01 -0.62 3.39
N LEU A 194 -12.13 -0.79 2.71
CA LEU A 194 -13.01 -1.95 2.91
C LEU A 194 -12.36 -3.30 2.54
N GLY A 195 -11.24 -3.30 1.82
CA GLY A 195 -10.45 -4.49 1.51
C GLY A 195 -9.55 -4.97 2.66
N ILE A 196 -9.29 -4.10 3.66
CA ILE A 196 -8.41 -4.41 4.79
C ILE A 196 -9.14 -4.53 6.12
N MET A 197 -10.48 -4.71 6.12
CA MET A 197 -11.29 -4.88 7.32
C MET A 197 -10.83 -6.05 8.21
N GLY A 198 -10.22 -7.08 7.64
CA GLY A 198 -9.66 -8.19 8.42
C GLY A 198 -8.42 -7.80 9.26
N ARG A 199 -7.74 -6.70 8.93
CA ARG A 199 -6.60 -6.14 9.68
C ARG A 199 -6.99 -4.96 10.56
N LYS A 200 -7.98 -4.16 10.12
CA LYS A 200 -8.47 -2.95 10.78
C LYS A 200 -9.99 -3.07 10.94
N ASN A 201 -10.42 -3.82 11.95
CA ASN A 201 -11.82 -4.17 12.15
C ASN A 201 -12.73 -2.97 12.45
N ASP A 202 -12.18 -1.85 12.92
CA ASP A 202 -12.90 -0.61 13.23
C ASP A 202 -13.38 0.13 11.97
N ILE A 203 -12.72 -0.03 10.83
CA ILE A 203 -13.10 0.60 9.56
C ILE A 203 -14.59 0.39 9.24
N LYS A 204 -15.09 -0.83 9.40
CA LYS A 204 -16.48 -1.16 9.07
C LYS A 204 -17.53 -0.43 9.92
N TYR A 205 -17.13 0.12 11.07
CA TYR A 205 -18.01 0.89 11.96
C TYR A 205 -17.79 2.41 11.87
N GLN A 206 -16.62 2.84 11.40
CA GLN A 206 -16.30 4.26 11.22
C GLN A 206 -16.77 4.79 9.86
N MET A 207 -16.79 3.93 8.85
CA MET A 207 -17.20 4.29 7.49
C MET A 207 -18.72 4.38 7.35
N THR A 208 -19.20 5.36 6.59
CA THR A 208 -20.61 5.52 6.21
C THR A 208 -20.78 5.44 4.69
N GLU A 209 -22.01 5.19 4.24
CA GLU A 209 -22.33 5.14 2.81
C GLU A 209 -22.07 6.48 2.10
N GLU A 210 -22.34 7.61 2.78
CA GLU A 210 -22.07 8.96 2.26
C GLU A 210 -20.56 9.18 2.01
N GLN A 211 -19.73 8.79 2.97
CA GLN A 211 -18.27 8.92 2.87
C GLN A 211 -17.66 8.12 1.70
N LEU A 212 -18.31 7.04 1.25
CA LEU A 212 -17.84 6.32 0.05
C LEU A 212 -17.93 7.21 -1.20
N GLY A 213 -19.03 7.97 -1.32
CA GLY A 213 -19.21 8.92 -2.43
C GLY A 213 -18.21 10.08 -2.37
N GLU A 214 -17.96 10.62 -1.16
CA GLU A 214 -16.98 11.69 -0.94
C GLU A 214 -15.57 11.25 -1.30
N LEU A 215 -15.17 10.04 -0.89
CA LEU A 215 -13.84 9.47 -1.21
C LEU A 215 -13.68 9.24 -2.72
N ALA A 216 -14.68 8.68 -3.38
CA ALA A 216 -14.64 8.51 -4.83
C ALA A 216 -14.54 9.84 -5.58
N ALA A 217 -15.22 10.90 -5.09
CA ALA A 217 -15.11 12.25 -5.65
C ALA A 217 -13.70 12.84 -5.42
N LEU A 218 -13.15 12.70 -4.22
CA LEU A 218 -11.79 13.14 -3.87
C LEU A 218 -10.75 12.45 -4.75
N GLN A 219 -10.84 11.14 -4.94
CA GLN A 219 -9.93 10.38 -5.81
C GLN A 219 -9.94 10.92 -7.24
N ARG A 220 -11.13 11.20 -7.81
CA ARG A 220 -11.25 11.80 -9.14
C ARG A 220 -10.63 13.19 -9.22
N GLN A 221 -10.81 14.01 -8.18
CA GLN A 221 -10.18 15.34 -8.11
C GLN A 221 -8.65 15.22 -8.08
N ILE A 222 -8.08 14.37 -7.22
CA ILE A 222 -6.64 14.14 -7.18
C ILE A 222 -6.13 13.64 -8.54
N LEU A 223 -6.77 12.63 -9.12
CA LEU A 223 -6.38 12.10 -10.43
C LEU A 223 -6.41 13.18 -11.52
N SER A 224 -7.38 14.10 -11.49
CA SER A 224 -7.48 15.20 -12.46
C SER A 224 -6.31 16.19 -12.41
N VAL A 225 -5.59 16.22 -11.31
CA VAL A 225 -4.37 17.03 -11.12
C VAL A 225 -3.14 16.21 -11.49
N VAL A 226 -2.94 15.06 -10.82
CA VAL A 226 -1.65 14.38 -10.80
C VAL A 226 -1.29 13.67 -12.10
N TRP A 227 -2.26 13.27 -12.93
CA TRP A 227 -1.97 12.63 -14.22
C TRP A 227 -1.13 13.51 -15.16
N LYS A 228 -1.22 14.84 -15.02
CA LYS A 228 -0.49 15.82 -15.80
C LYS A 228 1.02 15.78 -15.57
N TYR A 229 1.46 15.18 -14.46
CA TYR A 229 2.88 15.06 -14.14
C TYR A 229 3.57 13.96 -14.94
N VAL A 230 2.79 12.98 -15.45
CA VAL A 230 3.33 11.85 -16.19
C VAL A 230 3.82 12.34 -17.57
N LYS A 231 5.09 12.08 -17.87
CA LYS A 231 5.66 12.43 -19.17
C LYS A 231 5.04 11.58 -20.30
N PRO A 232 5.09 12.04 -21.56
CA PRO A 232 4.70 11.21 -22.70
C PRO A 232 5.46 9.88 -22.72
N GLY A 233 4.72 8.76 -22.73
CA GLY A 233 5.29 7.41 -22.62
C GLY A 233 5.56 6.93 -21.19
N GLY A 234 5.35 7.76 -20.17
CA GLY A 234 5.39 7.37 -18.77
C GLY A 234 4.15 6.58 -18.34
N GLN A 235 4.12 6.17 -17.07
CA GLN A 235 3.05 5.33 -16.52
C GLN A 235 2.44 5.95 -15.27
N MET A 236 1.15 5.71 -15.06
CA MET A 236 0.46 5.97 -13.80
C MET A 236 -0.12 4.68 -13.25
N ILE A 237 0.21 4.35 -12.01
CA ILE A 237 -0.34 3.21 -11.28
C ILE A 237 -1.35 3.73 -10.27
N PHE A 238 -2.62 3.48 -10.53
CA PHE A 238 -3.70 3.76 -9.59
C PHE A 238 -3.98 2.53 -8.72
N SER A 239 -4.05 2.72 -7.42
CA SER A 239 -4.37 1.65 -6.47
C SER A 239 -5.21 2.16 -5.30
N THR A 240 -6.00 1.26 -4.72
CA THR A 240 -6.75 1.47 -3.49
C THR A 240 -6.74 0.19 -2.65
N CYS A 241 -6.99 0.31 -1.36
CA CYS A 241 -7.18 -0.84 -0.48
C CYS A 241 -8.66 -1.11 -0.18
N THR A 242 -9.56 -0.82 -1.12
CA THR A 242 -11.00 -1.00 -0.95
C THR A 242 -11.59 -2.05 -1.90
N LEU A 243 -12.71 -2.64 -1.47
CA LEU A 243 -13.56 -3.50 -2.28
C LEU A 243 -14.69 -2.73 -2.98
N ASN A 244 -14.93 -1.47 -2.62
CA ASN A 244 -15.99 -0.67 -3.21
C ASN A 244 -15.67 -0.38 -4.69
N LYS A 245 -16.53 -0.86 -5.60
CA LYS A 245 -16.35 -0.66 -7.05
C LYS A 245 -16.40 0.80 -7.47
N GLY A 246 -17.19 1.63 -6.80
CA GLY A 246 -17.26 3.07 -7.07
C GLY A 246 -15.97 3.85 -6.78
N GLU A 247 -15.01 3.24 -6.07
CA GLU A 247 -13.68 3.77 -5.83
C GLU A 247 -12.61 3.12 -6.73
N ASN A 248 -12.97 2.21 -7.63
CA ASN A 248 -12.05 1.47 -8.48
C ASN A 248 -12.45 1.52 -9.96
N ALA A 249 -13.34 0.62 -10.39
CA ALA A 249 -13.61 0.36 -11.80
C ALA A 249 -14.80 1.17 -12.37
N GLU A 250 -15.58 1.82 -11.54
CA GLU A 250 -16.75 2.64 -11.87
C GLU A 250 -16.50 4.10 -11.50
#